data_375671568320320323598b5066c3fa5a
#
_entry.id   375671568320320323598b5066c3fa5a
#
_cell.length_a   1.000
_cell.length_b   1.000
_cell.length_c   1.000
_cell.angle_alpha   90.00
_cell.angle_beta   90.00
_cell.angle_gamma   90.00
#
_symmetry.space_group_name_H-M   'P 1'
#
loop_
_entity.id
_entity.type
_entity.pdbx_description
1 polymer ?
#
loop_
_entity_poly.entity_id
_entity_poly.type
_entity_poly.pdbx_seq_one_letter_code
_entity_poly.pdbx_strand_id
1 'polypeptide(L)'
;MKTTNRSGHYYTNSLWFSTAYLTLTLSSRNLLQILIAELKYKSVKSKDGARKIWTNNGEVSCTEAEFKLWTGACSSTYLKSRNQLIKHGFIKQTHRGGTHRGDRAKYEVLISANGISKADERWRDYPKKDWEHDIPKAKKQLIGRETQWKKGESGRKL
;
A
#
# COMPACT_ATOMS: atom_id res chain seq x y z
N MET A 1 -9.94 18.14 -7.62
CA MET A 1 -8.70 17.40 -7.84
C MET A 1 -7.82 18.20 -8.82
N LYS A 2 -6.70 18.72 -8.38
CA LYS A 2 -5.78 19.45 -9.26
C LYS A 2 -4.94 18.42 -10.04
N THR A 3 -5.34 18.11 -11.24
CA THR A 3 -4.57 17.30 -12.17
C THR A 3 -3.44 18.13 -12.76
N THR A 4 -2.35 18.28 -12.03
CA THR A 4 -1.20 19.07 -12.48
C THR A 4 -0.04 18.24 -13.01
N ASN A 5 -0.15 16.92 -13.09
CA ASN A 5 0.94 16.08 -13.57
C ASN A 5 0.67 15.55 -14.97
N ARG A 6 1.21 16.26 -15.96
CA ARG A 6 1.32 15.80 -17.35
C ARG A 6 2.42 14.75 -17.56
N SER A 7 3.11 14.32 -16.50
CA SER A 7 4.17 13.32 -16.56
C SER A 7 3.64 11.97 -16.13
N GLY A 8 3.56 11.03 -17.06
CA GLY A 8 3.26 9.63 -16.77
C GLY A 8 4.42 8.89 -16.10
N HIS A 9 4.12 7.74 -15.51
CA HIS A 9 5.12 6.81 -15.02
C HIS A 9 5.46 5.82 -16.14
N TYR A 10 6.74 5.67 -16.41
CA TYR A 10 7.23 4.67 -17.33
C TYR A 10 7.47 3.35 -16.61
N TYR A 11 6.86 2.30 -17.09
CA TYR A 11 7.14 0.93 -16.66
C TYR A 11 7.88 0.18 -17.76
N THR A 12 8.83 -0.64 -17.35
CA THR A 12 9.56 -1.51 -18.29
C THR A 12 8.67 -2.64 -18.77
N ASN A 13 8.90 -3.11 -19.98
CA ASN A 13 8.20 -4.28 -20.52
C ASN A 13 8.36 -5.51 -19.61
N SER A 14 9.49 -5.64 -18.93
CA SER A 14 9.74 -6.72 -17.98
C SER A 14 8.75 -6.71 -16.80
N LEU A 15 8.26 -5.53 -16.38
CA LEU A 15 7.21 -5.42 -15.35
C LEU A 15 5.85 -5.87 -15.91
N TRP A 16 5.45 -5.33 -17.06
CA TRP A 16 4.16 -5.62 -17.68
C TRP A 16 3.94 -7.10 -17.98
N PHE A 17 5.00 -7.79 -18.42
CA PHE A 17 4.97 -9.20 -18.76
C PHE A 17 5.44 -10.12 -17.64
N SER A 18 5.69 -9.58 -16.44
CA SER A 18 6.03 -10.41 -15.27
C SER A 18 4.84 -11.25 -14.82
N THR A 19 5.13 -12.47 -14.36
CA THR A 19 4.09 -13.32 -13.73
C THR A 19 3.42 -12.61 -12.56
N ALA A 20 4.20 -11.85 -11.79
CA ALA A 20 3.68 -11.07 -10.67
C ALA A 20 2.59 -10.09 -11.11
N TYR A 21 2.79 -9.38 -12.22
CA TYR A 21 1.82 -8.39 -12.71
C TYR A 21 0.62 -9.04 -13.42
N LEU A 22 0.87 -10.03 -14.27
CA LEU A 22 -0.18 -10.68 -15.06
C LEU A 22 -1.20 -11.41 -14.19
N THR A 23 -0.79 -11.92 -13.03
CA THR A 23 -1.67 -12.61 -12.07
C THR A 23 -2.41 -11.67 -11.12
N LEU A 24 -2.15 -10.35 -11.18
CA LEU A 24 -2.92 -9.37 -10.40
C LEU A 24 -4.36 -9.27 -10.90
N THR A 25 -5.30 -9.19 -9.95
CA THR A 25 -6.67 -8.82 -10.25
C THR A 25 -6.76 -7.38 -10.74
N LEU A 26 -7.82 -7.04 -11.48
CA LEU A 26 -8.06 -5.66 -11.94
C LEU A 26 -8.08 -4.67 -10.75
N SER A 27 -8.74 -5.04 -9.65
CA SER A 27 -8.79 -4.21 -8.44
C SER A 27 -7.42 -3.96 -7.85
N SER A 28 -6.53 -4.96 -7.86
CA SER A 28 -5.15 -4.81 -7.38
C SER A 28 -4.33 -3.90 -8.30
N ARG A 29 -4.50 -4.02 -9.61
CA ARG A 29 -3.86 -3.09 -10.57
C ARG A 29 -4.33 -1.66 -10.37
N ASN A 30 -5.63 -1.45 -10.16
CA ASN A 30 -6.19 -0.13 -9.89
C ASN A 30 -5.63 0.46 -8.59
N LEU A 31 -5.54 -0.33 -7.52
CA LEU A 31 -4.93 0.12 -6.26
C LEU A 31 -3.47 0.49 -6.44
N LEU A 32 -2.70 -0.31 -7.18
CA LEU A 32 -1.31 -0.01 -7.49
C LEU A 32 -1.17 1.31 -8.24
N GLN A 33 -2.02 1.55 -9.23
CA GLN A 33 -2.02 2.80 -10.00
C GLN A 33 -2.36 4.02 -9.14
N ILE A 34 -3.32 3.89 -8.22
CA ILE A 34 -3.68 4.97 -7.28
C ILE A 34 -2.47 5.31 -6.41
N LEU A 35 -1.80 4.31 -5.84
CA LEU A 35 -0.61 4.53 -5.01
C LEU A 35 0.54 5.18 -5.80
N ILE A 36 0.73 4.78 -7.05
CA ILE A 36 1.73 5.37 -7.93
C ILE A 36 1.39 6.83 -8.27
N ALA A 37 0.12 7.14 -8.50
CA ALA A 37 -0.33 8.50 -8.79
C ALA A 37 -0.08 9.47 -7.63
N GLU A 38 0.00 8.97 -6.39
CA GLU A 38 0.34 9.76 -5.21
C GLU A 38 1.85 10.02 -5.06
N LEU A 39 2.70 9.36 -5.83
CA LEU A 39 4.16 9.57 -5.78
C LEU A 39 4.52 10.97 -6.27
N LYS A 40 5.33 11.68 -5.48
CA LYS A 40 5.89 13.00 -5.80
C LYS A 40 7.37 12.87 -6.08
N TYR A 41 7.88 13.65 -7.03
CA TYR A 41 9.29 13.63 -7.37
C TYR A 41 9.88 15.04 -7.42
N LYS A 42 11.19 15.11 -7.23
CA LYS A 42 12.02 16.28 -7.52
C LYS A 42 13.01 15.95 -8.63
N SER A 43 13.24 16.89 -9.52
CA SER A 43 14.32 16.79 -10.48
C SER A 43 15.60 17.33 -9.84
N VAL A 44 16.63 16.48 -9.78
CA VAL A 44 17.95 16.86 -9.26
C VAL A 44 18.92 16.85 -10.43
N LYS A 45 19.65 17.93 -10.61
CA LYS A 45 20.73 18.00 -11.60
C LYS A 45 21.90 17.13 -11.12
N SER A 46 22.33 16.19 -11.94
CA SER A 46 23.52 15.38 -11.75
C SER A 46 24.52 15.68 -12.85
N LYS A 47 25.79 15.29 -12.66
CA LYS A 47 26.83 15.36 -13.71
C LYS A 47 26.44 14.62 -14.98
N ASP A 48 25.61 13.58 -14.84
CA ASP A 48 25.15 12.70 -15.94
C ASP A 48 23.75 13.10 -16.46
N GLY A 49 23.23 14.29 -16.11
CA GLY A 49 21.90 14.76 -16.53
C GLY A 49 20.90 14.93 -15.39
N ALA A 50 19.67 15.28 -15.74
CA ALA A 50 18.61 15.47 -14.75
C ALA A 50 18.09 14.11 -14.26
N ARG A 51 18.15 13.89 -12.95
CA ARG A 51 17.67 12.67 -12.29
C ARG A 51 16.39 12.95 -11.50
N LYS A 52 15.38 12.12 -11.67
CA LYS A 52 14.16 12.18 -10.86
C LYS A 52 14.35 11.38 -9.58
N ILE A 53 14.06 12.03 -8.44
CA ILE A 53 14.09 11.41 -7.13
C ILE A 53 12.70 11.49 -6.53
N TRP A 54 12.16 10.36 -6.09
CA TRP A 54 10.88 10.29 -5.40
C TRP A 54 11.03 10.78 -3.96
N THR A 55 10.15 11.68 -3.54
CA THR A 55 10.29 12.37 -2.24
C THR A 55 9.38 11.80 -1.16
N ASN A 56 8.32 11.11 -1.53
CA ASN A 56 7.32 10.59 -0.60
C ASN A 56 7.06 9.08 -0.74
N ASN A 57 7.94 8.34 -1.42
CA ASN A 57 7.81 6.90 -1.47
C ASN A 57 8.06 6.30 -0.06
N GLY A 58 7.15 5.49 0.42
CA GLY A 58 7.08 5.05 1.81
C GLY A 58 6.02 5.80 2.64
N GLU A 59 5.47 6.89 2.13
CA GLU A 59 4.42 7.68 2.78
C GLU A 59 3.12 7.77 1.97
N VAL A 60 3.07 7.14 0.79
CA VAL A 60 1.85 7.12 -0.03
C VAL A 60 0.75 6.32 0.65
N SER A 61 -0.46 6.76 0.51
CA SER A 61 -1.62 6.14 1.16
C SER A 61 -2.82 6.12 0.21
N CYS A 62 -3.66 5.10 0.38
CA CYS A 62 -4.99 5.03 -0.19
C CYS A 62 -5.89 4.41 0.87
N THR A 63 -6.93 5.10 1.27
CA THR A 63 -7.92 4.58 2.21
C THR A 63 -8.98 3.75 1.49
N GLU A 64 -9.72 2.93 2.24
CA GLU A 64 -10.86 2.19 1.68
C GLU A 64 -11.89 3.12 1.05
N ALA A 65 -12.15 4.27 1.66
CA ALA A 65 -13.10 5.26 1.16
C ALA A 65 -12.64 5.87 -0.16
N GLU A 66 -11.36 6.22 -0.27
CA GLU A 66 -10.77 6.71 -1.52
C GLU A 66 -10.80 5.64 -2.62
N PHE A 67 -10.44 4.42 -2.28
CA PHE A 67 -10.50 3.30 -3.23
C PHE A 67 -11.91 3.03 -3.73
N LYS A 68 -12.90 3.04 -2.84
CA LYS A 68 -14.32 2.92 -3.19
C LYS A 68 -14.79 4.06 -4.09
N LEU A 69 -14.36 5.29 -3.80
CA LEU A 69 -14.70 6.46 -4.62
C LEU A 69 -14.20 6.30 -6.06
N TRP A 70 -12.99 5.78 -6.24
CA TRP A 70 -12.38 5.61 -7.56
C TRP A 70 -12.86 4.38 -8.32
N THR A 71 -13.15 3.28 -7.63
CA THR A 71 -13.38 1.97 -8.26
C THR A 71 -14.79 1.44 -8.05
N GLY A 72 -15.56 2.00 -7.12
CA GLY A 72 -16.85 1.45 -6.68
C GLY A 72 -16.74 0.17 -5.85
N ALA A 73 -15.53 -0.31 -5.55
CA ALA A 73 -15.31 -1.57 -4.87
C ALA A 73 -15.58 -1.48 -3.36
N CYS A 74 -15.94 -2.61 -2.75
CA CYS A 74 -16.17 -2.71 -1.30
C CYS A 74 -14.87 -2.87 -0.50
N SER A 75 -14.96 -2.70 0.83
CA SER A 75 -13.84 -2.81 1.77
C SER A 75 -13.10 -4.14 1.69
N SER A 76 -13.83 -5.25 1.52
CA SER A 76 -13.21 -6.58 1.39
C SER A 76 -12.36 -6.70 0.13
N THR A 77 -12.78 -6.07 -0.97
CA THR A 77 -12.02 -6.01 -2.22
C THR A 77 -10.76 -5.17 -2.04
N TYR A 78 -10.84 -4.04 -1.34
CA TYR A 78 -9.67 -3.24 -1.00
C TYR A 78 -8.63 -4.05 -0.21
N LEU A 79 -9.05 -4.74 0.84
CA LEU A 79 -8.15 -5.57 1.66
C LEU A 79 -7.50 -6.70 0.87
N LYS A 80 -8.27 -7.39 0.04
CA LYS A 80 -7.75 -8.44 -0.85
C LYS A 80 -6.74 -7.88 -1.85
N SER A 81 -7.03 -6.73 -2.44
CA SER A 81 -6.14 -6.06 -3.40
C SER A 81 -4.82 -5.64 -2.75
N ARG A 82 -4.89 -5.02 -1.57
CA ARG A 82 -3.70 -4.66 -0.79
C ARG A 82 -2.84 -5.89 -0.46
N ASN A 83 -3.47 -6.93 0.06
CA ASN A 83 -2.76 -8.14 0.44
C ASN A 83 -2.11 -8.83 -0.77
N GLN A 84 -2.79 -8.83 -1.92
CA GLN A 84 -2.22 -9.35 -3.16
C GLN A 84 -1.01 -8.54 -3.62
N LEU A 85 -1.07 -7.22 -3.58
CA LEU A 85 0.06 -6.36 -3.93
C LEU A 85 1.27 -6.57 -3.01
N ILE A 86 1.05 -6.76 -1.71
CA ILE A 86 2.12 -7.09 -0.77
C ILE A 86 2.70 -8.47 -1.10
N LYS A 87 1.86 -9.49 -1.24
CA LYS A 87 2.28 -10.87 -1.53
C LYS A 87 3.12 -10.97 -2.81
N HIS A 88 2.74 -10.22 -3.85
CA HIS A 88 3.44 -10.20 -5.14
C HIS A 88 4.68 -9.29 -5.15
N GLY A 89 4.94 -8.54 -4.06
CA GLY A 89 6.12 -7.70 -3.94
C GLY A 89 6.07 -6.35 -4.65
N PHE A 90 4.88 -5.82 -4.90
CA PHE A 90 4.71 -4.48 -5.52
C PHE A 90 4.70 -3.36 -4.50
N ILE A 91 4.21 -3.62 -3.29
CA ILE A 91 4.17 -2.65 -2.20
C ILE A 91 4.62 -3.28 -0.89
N LYS A 92 5.13 -2.44 0.00
CA LYS A 92 5.44 -2.77 1.39
C LYS A 92 4.71 -1.79 2.29
N GLN A 93 4.07 -2.29 3.34
CA GLN A 93 3.45 -1.41 4.33
C GLN A 93 4.51 -0.87 5.27
N THR A 94 4.66 0.45 5.31
CA THR A 94 5.62 1.17 6.16
C THR A 94 4.99 1.62 7.47
N HIS A 95 3.69 1.94 7.43
CA HIS A 95 2.93 2.33 8.61
C HIS A 95 1.55 1.67 8.58
N ARG A 96 1.13 1.15 9.72
CA ARG A 96 -0.11 0.37 9.78
C ARG A 96 -1.36 1.22 9.74
N GLY A 97 -1.32 2.39 10.34
CA GLY A 97 -2.48 3.24 10.53
C GLY A 97 -3.49 2.73 11.57
N GLY A 98 -4.55 3.51 11.77
CA GLY A 98 -5.68 3.14 12.63
C GLY A 98 -5.43 3.27 14.13
N THR A 99 -4.43 4.06 14.54
CA THR A 99 -4.15 4.36 15.96
C THR A 99 -5.07 5.47 16.49
N HIS A 100 -5.36 6.44 15.63
CA HIS A 100 -6.26 7.57 15.95
C HIS A 100 -6.97 8.05 14.67
N ARG A 101 -7.92 8.98 14.82
CA ARG A 101 -8.65 9.55 13.69
C ARG A 101 -7.70 10.26 12.74
N GLY A 102 -7.76 9.90 11.45
CA GLY A 102 -6.88 10.45 10.41
C GLY A 102 -5.54 9.72 10.26
N ASP A 103 -5.23 8.76 11.12
CA ASP A 103 -4.03 7.94 10.99
C ASP A 103 -4.22 6.89 9.89
N ARG A 104 -3.55 7.13 8.75
CA ARG A 104 -3.67 6.32 7.53
C ARG A 104 -2.56 5.29 7.43
N ALA A 105 -2.87 4.14 6.88
CA ALA A 105 -1.84 3.19 6.47
C ALA A 105 -0.97 3.81 5.36
N LYS A 106 0.35 3.63 5.47
CA LYS A 106 1.32 4.13 4.49
C LYS A 106 2.06 2.99 3.83
N TYR A 107 2.43 3.21 2.58
CA TYR A 107 3.06 2.19 1.75
C TYR A 107 4.29 2.74 1.04
N GLU A 108 5.23 1.86 0.79
CA GLU A 108 6.33 2.05 -0.14
C GLU A 108 6.01 1.26 -1.42
N VAL A 109 6.11 1.94 -2.57
CA VAL A 109 5.94 1.33 -3.89
C VAL A 109 7.30 0.80 -4.34
N LEU A 110 7.41 -0.51 -4.51
CA LEU A 110 8.68 -1.20 -4.75
C LEU A 110 9.11 -1.22 -6.23
N ILE A 111 8.30 -0.67 -7.12
CA ILE A 111 8.65 -0.46 -8.53
C ILE A 111 9.33 0.88 -8.80
N SER A 112 9.41 1.73 -7.79
CA SER A 112 10.03 3.06 -7.85
C SER A 112 11.05 3.20 -6.73
N ALA A 113 12.14 3.94 -7.00
CA ALA A 113 13.11 4.27 -5.96
C ALA A 113 12.48 5.19 -4.90
N ASN A 114 12.92 5.05 -3.65
CA ASN A 114 12.47 5.91 -2.54
C ASN A 114 13.22 7.25 -2.44
N GLY A 115 14.07 7.57 -3.42
CA GLY A 115 14.87 8.80 -3.46
C GLY A 115 16.29 8.63 -2.91
N ILE A 116 16.52 7.67 -2.03
CA ILE A 116 17.82 7.41 -1.40
C ILE A 116 18.44 6.12 -1.94
N SER A 117 17.63 5.09 -2.09
CA SER A 117 18.07 3.77 -2.55
C SER A 117 17.45 3.39 -3.88
N LYS A 118 18.08 2.43 -4.55
CA LYS A 118 17.54 1.77 -5.74
C LYS A 118 16.20 1.10 -5.39
N ALA A 119 15.30 1.00 -6.36
CA ALA A 119 14.03 0.29 -6.16
C ALA A 119 14.27 -1.16 -5.73
N ASP A 120 13.51 -1.61 -4.73
CA ASP A 120 13.49 -3.01 -4.30
C ASP A 120 12.49 -3.75 -5.21
N GLU A 121 12.99 -4.39 -6.25
CA GLU A 121 12.15 -5.04 -7.27
C GLU A 121 11.73 -6.46 -6.86
N ARG A 122 11.09 -6.61 -5.69
CA ARG A 122 10.64 -7.91 -5.14
C ARG A 122 9.73 -8.69 -6.09
N TRP A 123 8.97 -8.01 -6.91
CA TRP A 123 8.06 -8.61 -7.89
C TRP A 123 8.76 -9.51 -8.92
N ARG A 124 10.08 -9.34 -9.12
CA ARG A 124 10.87 -10.19 -10.04
C ARG A 124 11.00 -11.62 -9.54
N ASP A 125 11.01 -11.82 -8.24
CA ASP A 125 11.20 -13.14 -7.63
C ASP A 125 9.90 -13.96 -7.55
N TYR A 126 8.75 -13.30 -7.72
CA TYR A 126 7.46 -13.97 -7.72
C TYR A 126 7.29 -14.84 -8.99
N PRO A 127 6.75 -16.09 -8.93
CA PRO A 127 6.17 -16.77 -7.78
C PRO A 127 7.14 -17.63 -6.94
N LYS A 128 8.42 -17.70 -7.28
CA LYS A 128 9.41 -18.50 -6.55
C LYS A 128 9.53 -18.09 -5.09
N LYS A 129 9.41 -16.76 -4.85
CA LYS A 129 9.37 -16.16 -3.53
C LYS A 129 8.15 -15.25 -3.46
N ASP A 130 7.46 -15.25 -2.34
CA ASP A 130 6.37 -14.35 -2.05
C ASP A 130 6.63 -13.61 -0.72
N TRP A 131 5.83 -12.58 -0.47
CA TRP A 131 5.93 -11.76 0.74
C TRP A 131 4.64 -11.83 1.56
N GLU A 132 3.99 -12.99 1.60
CA GLU A 132 2.76 -13.19 2.38
C GLU A 132 2.97 -12.92 3.88
N HIS A 133 4.18 -13.16 4.39
CA HIS A 133 4.55 -12.88 5.77
C HIS A 133 4.55 -11.38 6.13
N ASP A 134 4.68 -10.49 5.14
CA ASP A 134 4.61 -9.03 5.32
C ASP A 134 3.17 -8.51 5.36
N ILE A 135 2.17 -9.35 5.08
CA ILE A 135 0.76 -8.97 5.17
C ILE A 135 0.41 -8.72 6.64
N PRO A 136 -0.11 -7.51 6.97
CA PRO A 136 -0.44 -7.18 8.35
C PRO A 136 -1.55 -8.08 8.86
N LYS A 137 -1.26 -8.81 9.92
CA LYS A 137 -2.27 -9.63 10.63
C LYS A 137 -3.31 -8.70 11.24
N ALA A 138 -4.59 -9.11 11.18
CA ALA A 138 -5.64 -8.39 11.87
C ALA A 138 -5.25 -8.22 13.35
N LYS A 139 -5.41 -7.01 13.89
CA LYS A 139 -5.32 -6.85 15.35
C LYS A 139 -6.37 -7.79 15.92
N LYS A 140 -6.01 -8.69 16.85
CA LYS A 140 -7.01 -9.31 17.70
C LYS A 140 -7.78 -8.16 18.32
N GLN A 141 -9.02 -7.97 17.91
CA GLN A 141 -9.92 -7.13 18.69
C GLN A 141 -9.96 -7.80 20.05
N LEU A 142 -9.41 -7.14 21.06
CA LEU A 142 -9.80 -7.40 22.43
C LEU A 142 -11.28 -7.08 22.44
N ILE A 143 -12.09 -8.11 22.25
CA ILE A 143 -13.53 -8.00 22.40
C ILE A 143 -13.68 -7.61 23.86
N GLY A 144 -14.17 -6.38 24.13
CA GLY A 144 -14.28 -5.82 25.48
C GLY A 144 -15.06 -6.67 26.48
N ARG A 145 -15.60 -7.80 26.04
CA ARG A 145 -16.23 -8.83 26.86
C ARG A 145 -15.24 -9.72 27.63
N GLU A 146 -14.01 -9.88 27.17
CA GLU A 146 -13.04 -10.71 27.89
C GLU A 146 -12.39 -10.00 29.07
N THR A 147 -12.47 -8.68 29.10
CA THR A 147 -11.80 -7.86 30.13
C THR A 147 -12.74 -7.18 31.11
N GLN A 148 -14.06 -7.13 30.88
CA GLN A 148 -14.91 -6.21 31.66
C GLN A 148 -15.99 -6.83 32.52
N TRP A 149 -16.46 -8.03 32.24
CA TRP A 149 -17.61 -8.53 33.02
C TRP A 149 -17.47 -10.03 33.30
N LYS A 150 -16.96 -10.36 34.45
CA LYS A 150 -17.28 -11.67 35.05
C LYS A 150 -18.78 -11.69 35.32
N LYS A 151 -19.46 -12.67 34.71
CA LYS A 151 -20.90 -12.87 34.87
C LYS A 151 -21.23 -12.94 36.34
N GLY A 152 -21.91 -11.91 36.87
CA GLY A 152 -22.30 -11.83 38.29
C GLY A 152 -21.81 -10.61 39.07
N GLU A 153 -20.83 -9.86 38.55
CA GLU A 153 -20.44 -8.58 39.16
C GLU A 153 -21.26 -7.44 38.58
N SER A 154 -22.49 -7.29 39.01
CA SER A 154 -23.22 -6.04 38.82
C SER A 154 -22.60 -5.01 39.72
N GLY A 155 -21.94 -4.01 39.18
CA GLY A 155 -21.30 -2.93 39.91
C GLY A 155 -22.28 -1.94 40.56
N ARG A 156 -23.37 -2.40 41.10
CA ARG A 156 -24.21 -1.61 42.03
C ARG A 156 -23.85 -1.97 43.47
N LYS A 157 -22.86 -1.27 43.98
CA LYS A 157 -22.84 -1.02 45.43
C LYS A 157 -23.82 0.12 45.68
N LEU A 158 -24.90 -0.21 46.39
CA LEU A 158 -25.75 0.74 47.03
C LEU A 158 -24.97 1.48 48.11
#